data_04e014b5b2293f3e2c6c754f2e314824
#
_entry.id   04e014b5b2293f3e2c6c754f2e314824
#
_cell.length_a   1.000
_cell.length_b   1.000
_cell.length_c   1.000
_cell.angle_alpha   90.00
_cell.angle_beta   90.00
_cell.angle_gamma   90.00
#
_symmetry.space_group_name_H-M   'P 1'
#
loop_
_entity.id
_entity.type
_entity.pdbx_description
1 polymer ?
#
loop_
_entity_poly.entity_id
_entity_poly.type
_entity_poly.pdbx_seq_one_letter_code
_entity_poly.pdbx_strand_id
1 'polypeptide(L)'
;MVEKRIGPLRCKGYYVCDFISGLNAEAFFPSDSVPESDKGHVAERFVCLFQLLRQLYIQHGDCKATNFLIKDNEPWVLDLDAMQEYSSPKRFEKFFRVDRQRFLQNWEALPQWKRWFDEHLPK
;
A
#
# COMPACT_ATOMS: atom_id res chain seq x y z
N MET A 1 -12.40 -0.95 -19.01
CA MET A 1 -12.03 -0.79 -18.32
C MET A 1 -11.98 -1.50 -17.38
N VAL A 2 -11.62 -1.94 -16.85
CA VAL A 2 -11.64 -2.61 -16.05
C VAL A 2 -11.33 -2.42 -14.99
N GLU A 3 -11.48 -2.70 -14.34
CA GLU A 3 -11.27 -2.43 -13.35
C GLU A 3 -10.98 -3.22 -12.46
N LYS A 4 -10.09 -3.45 -11.96
CA LYS A 4 -9.79 -4.09 -11.04
C LYS A 4 -9.93 -3.29 -10.00
N ARG A 5 -10.57 -3.37 -9.20
CA ARG A 5 -10.71 -2.59 -8.16
C ARG A 5 -10.20 -3.03 -6.98
N ILE A 6 -9.35 -2.62 -6.42
CA ILE A 6 -8.87 -3.09 -5.25
C ILE A 6 -9.01 -2.14 -4.24
N GLY A 7 -8.91 -1.09 -4.40
CA GLY A 7 -8.91 -0.23 -3.50
C GLY A 7 -9.54 -0.06 -2.37
N PRO A 8 -9.41 0.05 -1.33
CA PRO A 8 -9.32 -0.08 0.00
C PRO A 8 -9.71 -1.43 0.22
N LEU A 9 -9.52 -2.18 -0.55
CA LEU A 9 -9.71 -3.44 -0.39
C LEU A 9 -10.59 -3.84 0.61
N ARG A 10 -11.14 -3.19 1.37
CA ARG A 10 -11.86 -3.53 2.36
C ARG A 10 -12.97 -3.85 1.91
N CYS A 11 -13.07 -3.99 1.01
CA CYS A 11 -14.21 -4.40 0.73
C CYS A 11 -15.01 -3.83 -0.23
N LYS A 12 -14.97 -2.89 -0.57
CA LYS A 12 -15.81 -2.36 -1.32
C LYS A 12 -15.44 -2.44 -2.53
N GLY A 13 -15.15 -2.87 -3.22
CA GLY A 13 -14.94 -2.91 -4.42
C GLY A 13 -14.90 -1.66 -5.12
N TYR A 14 -14.18 -0.86 -5.08
CA TYR A 14 -14.12 0.28 -5.68
C TYR A 14 -13.26 0.33 -6.75
N TYR A 15 -13.21 1.12 -7.67
CA TYR A 15 -12.28 1.24 -8.61
C TYR A 15 -12.09 2.63 -8.91
N VAL A 16 -11.12 2.95 -9.61
CA VAL A 16 -10.81 4.20 -9.79
C VAL A 16 -11.17 4.58 -11.01
N CYS A 17 -11.85 5.37 -11.20
CA CYS A 17 -12.23 5.70 -12.38
C CYS A 17 -11.47 6.75 -12.83
N ASP A 18 -11.74 7.70 -12.89
CA ASP A 18 -11.05 8.72 -13.39
C ASP A 18 -10.20 9.45 -12.55
N PHE A 19 -10.60 10.05 -11.67
CA PHE A 19 -9.82 10.99 -10.95
C PHE A 19 -10.06 10.90 -9.50
N ILE A 20 -9.09 10.62 -8.72
CA ILE A 20 -9.18 10.66 -7.30
C ILE A 20 -8.23 11.70 -6.81
N SER A 21 -8.74 12.68 -6.11
CA SER A 21 -7.88 13.70 -5.62
C SER A 21 -7.27 13.32 -4.30
N GLY A 22 -6.07 13.68 -4.07
CA GLY A 22 -5.35 13.39 -2.85
C GLY A 22 -3.88 13.43 -3.07
N LEU A 23 -3.10 13.21 -2.04
CA LEU A 23 -1.66 13.14 -2.16
C LEU A 23 -1.26 11.69 -2.31
N ASN A 24 -0.23 11.42 -3.09
CA ASN A 24 0.30 10.07 -3.07
C ASN A 24 1.10 9.88 -1.78
N ALA A 25 1.43 8.64 -1.45
CA ALA A 25 2.10 8.35 -0.19
C ALA A 25 3.47 8.99 -0.09
N GLU A 26 4.15 9.18 -1.21
CA GLU A 26 5.47 9.79 -1.20
C GLU A 26 5.39 11.25 -0.73
N ALA A 27 4.35 11.96 -1.09
CA ALA A 27 4.16 13.35 -0.68
C ALA A 27 3.46 13.44 0.69
N PHE A 28 2.66 12.46 1.03
CA PHE A 28 1.86 12.50 2.26
C PHE A 28 2.70 12.42 3.53
N PHE A 29 3.58 11.46 3.61
CA PHE A 29 4.31 11.23 4.87
C PHE A 29 5.30 12.33 5.22
N PRO A 30 5.99 12.96 4.26
CA PRO A 30 6.88 14.04 4.65
C PRO A 30 6.19 15.40 4.80
N SER A 31 4.91 15.52 4.47
CA SER A 31 4.24 16.81 4.46
C SER A 31 4.05 17.37 5.85
N ASP A 32 4.47 18.61 6.05
CA ASP A 32 4.27 19.27 7.33
C ASP A 32 2.82 19.69 7.54
N SER A 33 2.04 19.75 6.48
CA SER A 33 0.65 20.15 6.62
C SER A 33 -0.27 18.99 6.98
N VAL A 34 0.25 17.77 7.03
CA VAL A 34 -0.53 16.62 7.44
C VAL A 34 -0.26 16.36 8.92
N PRO A 35 -1.28 16.31 9.78
CA PRO A 35 -1.07 16.03 11.20
C PRO A 35 -0.46 14.64 11.42
N GLU A 36 0.35 14.51 12.45
CA GLU A 36 0.97 13.23 12.76
C GLU A 36 -0.06 12.16 13.08
N SER A 37 -1.19 12.54 13.66
CA SER A 37 -2.23 11.56 13.95
C SER A 37 -2.81 10.98 12.67
N ASP A 38 -2.92 11.78 11.61
CA ASP A 38 -3.41 11.31 10.34
C ASP A 38 -2.38 10.40 9.68
N LYS A 39 -1.09 10.73 9.81
CA LYS A 39 -0.04 9.87 9.28
C LYS A 39 -0.06 8.52 9.97
N GLY A 40 -0.25 8.51 11.27
CA GLY A 40 -0.34 7.25 12.02
C GLY A 40 -1.51 6.42 11.59
N HIS A 41 -2.65 7.06 11.37
CA HIS A 41 -3.84 6.34 10.93
C HIS A 41 -3.61 5.71 9.55
N VAL A 42 -3.04 6.47 8.63
CA VAL A 42 -2.77 5.96 7.29
C VAL A 42 -1.75 4.83 7.36
N ALA A 43 -0.74 4.96 8.22
CA ALA A 43 0.25 3.90 8.36
C ALA A 43 -0.40 2.59 8.82
N GLU A 44 -1.34 2.69 9.75
CA GLU A 44 -2.08 1.50 10.20
C GLU A 44 -2.92 0.91 9.07
N ARG A 45 -3.48 1.77 8.23
CA ARG A 45 -4.28 1.27 7.10
C ARG A 45 -3.39 0.58 6.07
N PHE A 46 -2.13 1.00 5.92
CA PHE A 46 -1.20 0.28 5.07
C PHE A 46 -0.91 -1.11 5.64
N VAL A 47 -0.80 -1.23 6.94
CA VAL A 47 -0.59 -2.55 7.55
C VAL A 47 -1.78 -3.45 7.25
N CYS A 48 -2.99 -2.93 7.36
CA CYS A 48 -4.19 -3.69 7.02
C CYS A 48 -4.18 -4.10 5.56
N LEU A 49 -3.76 -3.22 4.68
CA LEU A 49 -3.69 -3.51 3.26
C LEU A 49 -2.74 -4.67 2.99
N PHE A 50 -1.54 -4.63 3.58
CA PHE A 50 -0.58 -5.70 3.38
C PHE A 50 -1.06 -7.02 3.98
N GLN A 51 -1.76 -6.96 5.11
CA GLN A 51 -2.34 -8.16 5.70
C GLN A 51 -3.36 -8.78 4.76
N LEU A 52 -4.17 -7.95 4.12
CA LEU A 52 -5.17 -8.43 3.20
C LEU A 52 -4.54 -9.01 1.94
N LEU A 53 -3.53 -8.35 1.40
CA LEU A 53 -2.84 -8.89 0.23
C LEU A 53 -2.23 -10.26 0.57
N ARG A 54 -1.71 -10.40 1.76
CA ARG A 54 -1.15 -11.66 2.19
C ARG A 54 -2.21 -12.75 2.31
N GLN A 55 -3.36 -12.41 2.86
CA GLN A 55 -4.44 -13.37 2.98
C GLN A 55 -4.95 -13.83 1.64
N LEU A 56 -4.93 -12.98 0.65
CA LEU A 56 -5.46 -13.28 -0.67
C LEU A 56 -4.39 -13.80 -1.63
N TYR A 57 -3.16 -13.89 -1.17
CA TYR A 57 -2.02 -14.34 -1.99
C TYR A 57 -1.86 -13.45 -3.23
N ILE A 58 -1.98 -12.15 -3.03
CA ILE A 58 -1.84 -11.19 -4.11
C ILE A 58 -0.55 -10.41 -3.97
N GLN A 59 0.23 -10.38 -5.04
CA GLN A 59 1.42 -9.56 -5.14
C GLN A 59 1.06 -8.31 -5.92
N HIS A 60 1.40 -7.14 -5.42
CA HIS A 60 1.17 -5.91 -6.17
C HIS A 60 2.18 -5.79 -7.30
N GLY A 61 3.43 -6.06 -7.02
CA GLY A 61 4.47 -6.05 -8.03
C GLY A 61 5.19 -4.73 -8.22
N ASP A 62 4.68 -3.65 -7.67
CA ASP A 62 5.33 -2.36 -7.81
C ASP A 62 4.90 -1.46 -6.66
N CYS A 63 5.41 -1.75 -5.48
CA CYS A 63 5.01 -1.06 -4.26
C CYS A 63 5.75 0.25 -4.00
N LYS A 64 6.02 1.01 -5.05
CA LYS A 64 6.61 2.33 -4.84
C LYS A 64 5.54 3.29 -4.31
N ALA A 65 5.99 4.26 -3.54
CA ALA A 65 5.07 5.14 -2.81
C ALA A 65 4.14 5.93 -3.71
N THR A 66 4.55 6.21 -4.93
CA THR A 66 3.71 6.96 -5.86
C THR A 66 2.55 6.12 -6.39
N ASN A 67 2.55 4.81 -6.15
CA ASN A 67 1.44 3.96 -6.57
C ASN A 67 0.36 3.85 -5.51
N PHE A 68 0.46 4.63 -4.44
CA PHE A 68 -0.59 4.66 -3.43
C PHE A 68 -1.06 6.09 -3.26
N LEU A 69 -2.34 6.33 -3.49
CA LEU A 69 -2.91 7.63 -3.31
C LEU A 69 -3.61 7.67 -1.98
N ILE A 70 -3.42 8.73 -1.19
CA ILE A 70 -4.05 8.83 0.10
C ILE A 70 -5.27 9.75 -0.04
N LYS A 71 -6.44 9.20 0.21
CA LYS A 71 -7.64 9.98 0.14
C LYS A 71 -8.51 9.62 1.34
N ASP A 72 -8.95 10.59 2.07
CA ASP A 72 -9.76 10.40 3.29
C ASP A 72 -9.04 9.47 4.27
N ASN A 73 -7.72 9.64 4.36
CA ASN A 73 -6.85 8.87 5.25
C ASN A 73 -6.89 7.36 4.95
N GLU A 74 -7.14 7.02 3.68
CA GLU A 74 -7.10 5.64 3.23
C GLU A 74 -6.19 5.52 2.03
N PRO A 75 -5.35 4.50 1.97
CA PRO A 75 -4.53 4.29 0.79
C PRO A 75 -5.32 3.61 -0.33
N TRP A 76 -5.25 4.20 -1.51
CA TRP A 76 -5.88 3.64 -2.70
C TRP A 76 -4.77 3.13 -3.60
N VAL A 77 -4.89 1.90 -4.03
CA VAL A 77 -3.86 1.26 -4.83
C VAL A 77 -4.00 1.62 -6.28
N LEU A 78 -2.92 2.09 -6.86
CA LEU A 78 -2.92 2.45 -8.27
C LEU A 78 -2.02 1.47 -9.04
N ASP A 79 -2.08 1.54 -10.35
CA ASP A 79 -1.19 0.78 -11.23
C ASP A 79 -1.28 -0.71 -10.94
N LEU A 80 -2.38 -1.31 -11.31
CA LEU A 80 -2.61 -2.71 -11.01
C LEU A 80 -2.06 -3.67 -12.06
N ASP A 81 -1.32 -3.15 -13.03
CA ASP A 81 -0.84 -3.95 -14.13
C ASP A 81 0.08 -5.09 -13.73
N ALA A 82 0.87 -4.90 -12.71
CA ALA A 82 1.81 -5.93 -12.27
C ALA A 82 1.22 -6.89 -11.24
N MET A 83 -0.05 -6.68 -10.89
CA MET A 83 -0.67 -7.47 -9.85
C MET A 83 -0.87 -8.90 -10.25
N GLN A 84 -0.61 -9.81 -9.35
CA GLN A 84 -0.74 -11.22 -9.61
C GLN A 84 -1.24 -11.99 -8.43
N GLU A 85 -2.14 -12.92 -8.64
CA GLU A 85 -2.64 -13.78 -7.58
C GLU A 85 -1.97 -15.14 -7.69
N TYR A 86 -1.59 -15.73 -6.57
CA TYR A 86 -0.89 -17.01 -6.55
C TYR A 86 -1.75 -18.06 -5.86
N SER A 87 -1.72 -19.27 -6.39
CA SER A 87 -2.42 -20.38 -5.75
C SER A 87 -1.49 -21.11 -4.77
N SER A 88 -0.18 -20.97 -4.89
CA SER A 88 0.74 -21.65 -4.00
C SER A 88 1.22 -20.70 -2.92
N PRO A 89 0.92 -20.95 -1.64
CA PRO A 89 1.38 -20.08 -0.58
C PRO A 89 2.89 -19.97 -0.53
N LYS A 90 3.58 -21.07 -0.81
CA LYS A 90 5.02 -21.09 -0.75
C LYS A 90 5.62 -20.22 -1.83
N ARG A 91 5.08 -20.26 -3.01
CA ARG A 91 5.58 -19.44 -4.09
C ARG A 91 5.25 -17.98 -3.84
N PHE A 92 4.07 -17.71 -3.30
CA PHE A 92 3.66 -16.36 -2.98
C PHE A 92 4.57 -15.71 -1.96
N GLU A 93 5.04 -16.45 -0.96
CA GLU A 93 5.85 -15.90 0.11
C GLU A 93 7.06 -15.16 -0.43
N LYS A 94 7.69 -15.70 -1.44
CA LYS A 94 8.85 -15.09 -1.99
C LYS A 94 8.50 -13.74 -2.59
N PHE A 95 7.39 -13.66 -3.30
CA PHE A 95 7.00 -12.42 -3.95
C PHE A 95 6.44 -11.42 -2.95
N PHE A 96 5.82 -11.89 -1.87
CA PHE A 96 5.36 -11.01 -0.83
C PHE A 96 6.54 -10.30 -0.17
N ARG A 97 7.63 -11.00 0.02
CA ARG A 97 8.81 -10.38 0.59
C ARG A 97 9.39 -9.31 -0.33
N VAL A 98 9.28 -9.51 -1.62
CA VAL A 98 9.74 -8.51 -2.59
C VAL A 98 8.88 -7.26 -2.48
N ASP A 99 7.55 -7.42 -2.39
CA ASP A 99 6.66 -6.28 -2.22
C ASP A 99 6.96 -5.52 -0.93
N ARG A 100 7.15 -6.25 0.15
CA ARG A 100 7.44 -5.65 1.44
C ARG A 100 8.73 -4.87 1.39
N GLN A 101 9.75 -5.45 0.82
CA GLN A 101 11.05 -4.81 0.72
C GLN A 101 10.97 -3.54 -0.14
N ARG A 102 10.27 -3.61 -1.25
CA ARG A 102 10.12 -2.43 -2.10
C ARG A 102 9.37 -1.31 -1.38
N PHE A 103 8.35 -1.68 -0.62
CA PHE A 103 7.59 -0.69 0.14
C PHE A 103 8.49 -0.01 1.18
N LEU A 104 9.30 -0.78 1.89
CA LEU A 104 10.19 -0.22 2.90
C LEU A 104 11.23 0.71 2.28
N GLN A 105 11.65 0.44 1.07
CA GLN A 105 12.63 1.31 0.40
C GLN A 105 12.11 2.73 0.19
N ASN A 106 10.80 2.91 0.15
CA ASN A 106 10.23 4.23 -0.03
C ASN A 106 10.55 5.17 1.12
N TRP A 107 10.89 4.62 2.29
CA TRP A 107 11.00 5.42 3.50
C TRP A 107 12.44 5.63 3.95
N GLU A 108 13.37 5.52 3.04
CA GLU A 108 14.79 5.72 3.38
C GLU A 108 15.06 7.11 3.93
N ALA A 109 14.38 8.12 3.41
CA ALA A 109 14.57 9.49 3.87
C ALA A 109 13.74 9.81 5.11
N LEU A 110 12.92 8.89 5.59
CA LEU A 110 12.08 9.09 6.77
C LEU A 110 12.29 7.92 7.72
N PRO A 111 13.43 7.89 8.41
CA PRO A 111 13.81 6.71 9.20
C PRO A 111 12.80 6.27 10.24
N GLN A 112 12.08 7.22 10.83
CA GLN A 112 11.08 6.86 11.83
C GLN A 112 9.95 6.06 11.20
N TRP A 113 9.55 6.41 9.98
CA TRP A 113 8.49 5.68 9.31
C TRP A 113 9.00 4.35 8.77
N LYS A 114 10.24 4.32 8.30
CA LYS A 114 10.82 3.07 7.85
C LYS A 114 10.86 2.06 8.99
N ARG A 115 11.27 2.50 10.17
CA ARG A 115 11.33 1.62 11.33
C ARG A 115 9.94 1.16 11.74
N TRP A 116 8.99 2.09 11.75
CA TRP A 116 7.63 1.77 12.14
C TRP A 116 7.03 0.71 11.22
N PHE A 117 7.17 0.89 9.92
CA PHE A 117 6.65 -0.06 8.96
C PHE A 117 7.36 -1.42 9.07
N ASP A 118 8.66 -1.40 9.27
CA ASP A 118 9.39 -2.65 9.39
C ASP A 118 8.93 -3.45 10.61
N GLU A 119 8.54 -2.77 11.66
CA GLU A 119 8.05 -3.44 12.87
C GLU A 119 6.62 -3.91 12.76
N HIS A 120 5.78 -3.25 11.98
CA HIS A 120 4.36 -3.52 11.98
C HIS A 120 3.84 -4.24 10.74
N LEU A 121 4.51 -4.15 9.62
CA LEU A 121 4.05 -4.87 8.42
C LEU A 121 4.21 -6.37 8.62
N PRO A 122 3.32 -7.16 8.05
CA PRO A 122 3.45 -8.63 8.16
C PRO A 122 4.76 -9.08 7.54
N LYS A 123 5.39 -10.05 8.17
CA LYS A 123 6.67 -10.56 7.70
C LYS A 123 6.55 -11.86 6.87
#